data_6c0a29044fe4e48b32f4d5604325e930
#
_entry.id   6c0a29044fe4e48b32f4d5604325e930
#
_cell.length_a   1.000
_cell.length_b   1.000
_cell.length_c   1.000
_cell.angle_alpha   90.00
_cell.angle_beta   90.00
_cell.angle_gamma   90.00
#
_symmetry.space_group_name_H-M   'P 1'
#
loop_
_entity.id
_entity.type
_entity.pdbx_description
1 polymer ?
#
loop_
_entity_poly.entity_id
_entity_poly.type
_entity_poly.pdbx_seq_one_letter_code
_entity_poly.pdbx_strand_id
1 'polypeptide(L)'
;MFEKLEESSGNVIGFRLTGKLTDADYKAIGPEFEKAIENSGKIRLLWLLEDFKGWEAKAAWDDYEYWRKYGKNMEQVAIVGNKRWEDWMAKLAKLFLKGGVKYFDDSQLEDAWAWDRKGASE
;
A
#
# COMPACT_ATOMS: atom_id res chain seq x y z
N MET A 1 -5.36 -11.36 2.54
CA MET A 1 -5.58 -11.46 1.08
C MET A 1 -5.49 -10.09 0.43
N PHE A 2 -4.80 -9.99 -0.69
CA PHE A 2 -4.74 -8.75 -1.48
C PHE A 2 -5.73 -8.83 -2.64
N GLU A 3 -6.45 -7.75 -2.87
CA GLU A 3 -7.35 -7.64 -4.02
C GLU A 3 -7.15 -6.27 -4.66
N LYS A 4 -6.80 -6.26 -5.95
CA LYS A 4 -6.58 -5.00 -6.66
C LYS A 4 -7.91 -4.26 -6.86
N LEU A 5 -7.93 -2.98 -6.51
CA LEU A 5 -9.13 -2.16 -6.62
C LEU A 5 -9.31 -1.64 -8.05
N GLU A 6 -10.57 -1.60 -8.52
CA GLU A 6 -10.90 -1.16 -9.87
C GLU A 6 -10.53 0.29 -10.16
N GLU A 7 -10.50 1.12 -9.13
CA GLU A 7 -10.15 2.53 -9.25
C GLU A 7 -8.68 2.76 -9.58
N SER A 8 -7.86 1.71 -9.57
CA SER A 8 -6.44 1.81 -9.93
C SER A 8 -6.29 2.28 -11.37
N SER A 9 -5.40 3.25 -11.59
CA SER A 9 -5.12 3.77 -12.94
C SER A 9 -3.74 4.41 -12.99
N GLY A 10 -3.07 4.30 -14.15
CA GLY A 10 -1.73 4.85 -14.31
C GLY A 10 -0.76 4.26 -13.31
N ASN A 11 -0.06 5.12 -12.57
CA ASN A 11 0.86 4.69 -11.52
C ASN A 11 0.23 4.69 -10.13
N VAL A 12 -1.08 4.89 -10.02
CA VAL A 12 -1.81 4.87 -8.75
C VAL A 12 -2.54 3.53 -8.63
N ILE A 13 -2.11 2.71 -7.70
CA ILE A 13 -2.61 1.33 -7.55
C ILE A 13 -3.16 1.13 -6.15
N GLY A 14 -4.40 0.70 -6.06
CA GLY A 14 -5.02 0.40 -4.78
C GLY A 14 -5.25 -1.09 -4.58
N PHE A 15 -5.12 -1.52 -3.33
CA PHE A 15 -5.40 -2.90 -2.92
C PHE A 15 -6.27 -2.91 -1.68
N ARG A 16 -7.23 -3.85 -1.66
CA ARG A 16 -7.99 -4.17 -0.45
C ARG A 16 -7.24 -5.31 0.24
N LEU A 17 -6.94 -5.11 1.52
CA LEU A 17 -6.27 -6.10 2.34
C LEU A 17 -7.26 -6.62 3.37
N THR A 18 -7.52 -7.93 3.36
CA THR A 18 -8.47 -8.55 4.28
C THR A 18 -7.82 -9.73 5.01
N GLY A 19 -8.30 -9.98 6.21
CA GLY A 19 -7.83 -11.10 7.02
C GLY A 19 -6.37 -10.98 7.43
N LYS A 20 -5.73 -12.11 7.67
CA LYS A 20 -4.32 -12.16 8.04
C LYS A 20 -3.47 -12.44 6.81
N LEU A 21 -2.51 -11.58 6.53
CA LEU A 21 -1.67 -11.70 5.34
C LEU A 21 -0.65 -12.83 5.50
N THR A 22 -0.42 -13.57 4.42
CA THR A 22 0.47 -14.72 4.39
C THR A 22 1.61 -14.51 3.39
N ASP A 23 2.63 -15.36 3.47
CA ASP A 23 3.72 -15.37 2.50
C ASP A 23 3.18 -15.56 1.07
N ALA A 24 2.17 -16.43 0.89
CA ALA A 24 1.56 -16.65 -0.42
C ALA A 24 0.92 -15.38 -0.97
N ASP A 25 0.31 -14.56 -0.10
CA ASP A 25 -0.25 -13.27 -0.53
C ASP A 25 0.83 -12.36 -1.10
N TYR A 26 1.99 -12.28 -0.44
CA TYR A 26 3.09 -11.44 -0.91
C TYR A 26 3.71 -11.96 -2.21
N LYS A 27 3.79 -13.27 -2.37
CA LYS A 27 4.28 -13.86 -3.62
C LYS A 27 3.36 -13.56 -4.79
N ALA A 28 2.05 -13.48 -4.53
CA ALA A 28 1.08 -13.14 -5.55
C ALA A 28 1.14 -11.67 -5.94
N ILE A 29 1.38 -10.76 -4.98
CA ILE A 29 1.36 -9.32 -5.24
C ILE A 29 2.68 -8.77 -5.78
N GLY A 30 3.81 -9.45 -5.51
CA GLY A 30 5.13 -9.00 -5.94
C GLY A 30 5.21 -8.67 -7.42
N PRO A 31 4.78 -9.55 -8.33
CA PRO A 31 4.81 -9.27 -9.76
C PRO A 31 4.02 -8.03 -10.17
N GLU A 32 2.92 -7.73 -9.48
CA GLU A 32 2.13 -6.52 -9.73
C GLU A 32 2.93 -5.26 -9.41
N PHE A 33 3.67 -5.25 -8.30
CA PHE A 33 4.54 -4.13 -7.95
C PHE A 33 5.66 -3.97 -8.98
N GLU A 34 6.31 -5.06 -9.33
CA GLU A 34 7.43 -5.03 -10.28
C GLU A 34 6.99 -4.51 -11.63
N LYS A 35 5.84 -4.97 -12.11
CA LYS A 35 5.29 -4.53 -13.39
C LYS A 35 4.96 -3.04 -13.37
N ALA A 36 4.35 -2.57 -12.29
CA ALA A 36 4.00 -1.16 -12.17
C ALA A 36 5.26 -0.28 -12.15
N ILE A 37 6.29 -0.70 -11.44
CA ILE A 37 7.55 0.03 -11.36
C ILE A 37 8.25 0.05 -12.72
N GLU A 38 8.26 -1.07 -13.44
CA GLU A 38 8.83 -1.13 -14.78
C GLU A 38 8.15 -0.17 -15.75
N ASN A 39 6.83 -0.06 -15.63
CA ASN A 39 6.04 0.78 -16.54
C ASN A 39 6.15 2.28 -16.22
N SER A 40 6.24 2.63 -14.94
CA SER A 40 6.11 4.02 -14.49
C SER A 40 7.32 4.56 -13.74
N GLY A 41 8.22 3.71 -13.30
CA GLY A 41 9.37 4.07 -12.50
C GLY A 41 9.03 4.34 -11.04
N LYS A 42 7.97 5.10 -10.79
CA LYS A 42 7.48 5.39 -9.44
C LYS A 42 5.99 5.09 -9.38
N ILE A 43 5.55 4.60 -8.23
CA ILE A 43 4.16 4.23 -8.03
C ILE A 43 3.60 4.92 -6.80
N ARG A 44 2.29 5.04 -6.75
CA ARG A 44 1.55 5.54 -5.60
C ARG A 44 0.59 4.45 -5.18
N LEU A 45 0.54 4.15 -3.90
CA LEU A 45 -0.25 3.05 -3.38
C LEU A 45 -1.39 3.54 -2.51
N LEU A 46 -2.50 2.82 -2.56
CA LEU A 46 -3.60 2.99 -1.61
C LEU A 46 -3.90 1.61 -1.03
N TRP A 47 -3.81 1.49 0.28
CA TRP A 47 -4.06 0.24 0.99
C TRP A 47 -5.34 0.39 1.80
N LEU A 48 -6.39 -0.27 1.34
CA LEU A 48 -7.68 -0.28 2.05
C LEU A 48 -7.72 -1.49 2.97
N LEU A 49 -7.64 -1.24 4.26
CA LEU A 49 -7.63 -2.29 5.27
C LEU A 49 -9.06 -2.53 5.76
N GLU A 50 -9.62 -3.68 5.35
CA GLU A 50 -11.01 -4.05 5.62
C GLU A 50 -11.01 -5.39 6.35
N ASP A 51 -11.45 -5.40 7.60
CA ASP A 51 -11.37 -6.59 8.45
C ASP A 51 -9.95 -7.17 8.48
N PHE A 52 -8.99 -6.29 8.46
CA PHE A 52 -7.58 -6.68 8.43
C PHE A 52 -7.14 -7.16 9.81
N LYS A 53 -6.47 -8.31 9.85
CA LYS A 53 -6.07 -8.97 11.09
C LYS A 53 -4.56 -9.06 11.29
N GLY A 54 -3.80 -8.37 10.46
CA GLY A 54 -2.35 -8.33 10.61
C GLY A 54 -1.64 -9.27 9.67
N TRP A 55 -0.47 -9.72 10.07
CA TRP A 55 0.42 -10.56 9.25
C TRP A 55 0.81 -11.82 10.00
N GLU A 56 0.98 -12.90 9.26
CA GLU A 56 1.70 -14.05 9.79
C GLU A 56 3.20 -13.66 9.86
N ALA A 57 3.98 -14.37 10.66
CA ALA A 57 5.39 -14.01 10.88
C ALA A 57 6.18 -13.90 9.57
N LYS A 58 6.01 -14.87 8.68
CA LYS A 58 6.71 -14.87 7.39
C LYS A 58 6.26 -13.68 6.52
N ALA A 59 4.95 -13.37 6.54
CA ALA A 59 4.41 -12.25 5.78
C ALA A 59 4.92 -10.91 6.32
N ALA A 60 5.07 -10.78 7.63
CA ALA A 60 5.62 -9.55 8.21
C ALA A 60 7.05 -9.32 7.73
N TRP A 61 7.83 -10.38 7.62
CA TRP A 61 9.18 -10.32 7.07
C TRP A 61 9.16 -9.93 5.59
N ASP A 62 8.25 -10.52 4.82
CA ASP A 62 8.08 -10.19 3.39
C ASP A 62 7.71 -8.72 3.21
N ASP A 63 6.83 -8.20 4.07
CA ASP A 63 6.43 -6.81 4.03
C ASP A 63 7.63 -5.89 4.24
N TYR A 64 8.45 -6.18 5.24
CA TYR A 64 9.68 -5.43 5.52
C TYR A 64 10.62 -5.46 4.31
N GLU A 65 10.80 -6.62 3.69
CA GLU A 65 11.67 -6.77 2.52
C GLU A 65 11.15 -5.94 1.34
N TYR A 66 9.84 -5.91 1.12
CA TYR A 66 9.24 -5.11 0.05
C TYR A 66 9.44 -3.61 0.28
N TRP A 67 9.21 -3.12 1.51
CA TRP A 67 9.47 -1.72 1.81
C TRP A 67 10.93 -1.35 1.60
N ARG A 68 11.81 -2.23 1.99
CA ARG A 68 13.25 -2.02 1.84
C ARG A 68 13.68 -2.01 0.39
N LYS A 69 13.13 -2.92 -0.42
CA LYS A 69 13.49 -3.07 -1.83
C LYS A 69 12.84 -2.01 -2.73
N TYR A 70 11.57 -1.74 -2.51
CA TYR A 70 10.78 -0.88 -3.40
C TYR A 70 10.41 0.48 -2.82
N GLY A 71 10.74 0.75 -1.57
CA GLY A 71 10.37 2.01 -0.92
C GLY A 71 10.79 3.25 -1.70
N LYS A 72 11.96 3.20 -2.33
CA LYS A 72 12.47 4.31 -3.15
C LYS A 72 11.62 4.58 -4.38
N ASN A 73 10.85 3.58 -4.83
CA ASN A 73 9.97 3.70 -5.99
C ASN A 73 8.54 4.06 -5.58
N MET A 74 8.25 4.09 -4.30
CA MET A 74 6.92 4.44 -3.79
C MET A 74 6.89 5.93 -3.48
N GLU A 75 6.20 6.69 -4.32
CA GLU A 75 6.14 8.15 -4.20
C GLU A 75 5.22 8.60 -3.09
N GLN A 76 4.05 7.97 -3.00
CA GLN A 76 3.08 8.24 -1.94
C GLN A 76 2.35 6.95 -1.58
N VAL A 77 1.97 6.83 -0.32
CA VAL A 77 1.17 5.69 0.15
C VAL A 77 0.05 6.21 1.03
N ALA A 78 -1.18 5.92 0.64
CA ALA A 78 -2.35 6.21 1.45
C ALA A 78 -2.77 4.92 2.14
N ILE A 79 -2.96 4.96 3.45
CA ILE A 79 -3.44 3.80 4.21
C ILE A 79 -4.80 4.16 4.78
N VAL A 80 -5.81 3.38 4.41
CA VAL A 80 -7.19 3.61 4.81
C VAL A 80 -7.66 2.48 5.71
N GLY A 81 -8.09 2.82 6.91
CA GLY A 81 -8.56 1.83 7.89
C GLY A 81 -9.23 2.49 9.07
N ASN A 82 -9.57 1.71 10.08
CA ASN A 82 -10.30 2.23 11.24
C ASN A 82 -9.72 1.80 12.58
N LYS A 83 -8.52 1.25 12.59
CA LYS A 83 -7.85 0.78 13.82
C LYS A 83 -6.64 1.63 14.13
N ARG A 84 -6.45 1.92 15.41
CA ARG A 84 -5.34 2.78 15.86
C ARG A 84 -3.95 2.22 15.50
N TRP A 85 -3.80 0.91 15.54
CA TRP A 85 -2.51 0.31 15.22
C TRP A 85 -2.13 0.47 13.74
N GLU A 86 -3.14 0.61 12.87
CA GLU A 86 -2.91 0.86 11.45
C GLU A 86 -2.31 2.25 11.23
N ASP A 87 -2.79 3.25 11.97
CA ASP A 87 -2.22 4.60 11.95
C ASP A 87 -0.78 4.58 12.44
N TRP A 88 -0.50 3.81 13.49
CA TRP A 88 0.84 3.67 14.03
C TRP A 88 1.79 3.06 13.00
N MET A 89 1.33 2.06 12.24
CA MET A 89 2.12 1.44 11.19
C MET A 89 2.42 2.41 10.04
N ALA A 90 1.47 3.28 9.71
CA ALA A 90 1.70 4.31 8.71
C ALA A 90 2.85 5.23 9.14
N LYS A 91 2.90 5.57 10.41
CA LYS A 91 3.98 6.39 10.95
C LYS A 91 5.33 5.72 10.87
N LEU A 92 5.38 4.40 11.13
CA LEU A 92 6.61 3.62 11.00
C LEU A 92 7.07 3.53 9.54
N ALA A 93 6.13 3.36 8.61
CA ALA A 93 6.46 3.24 7.20
C ALA A 93 7.18 4.48 6.66
N LYS A 94 6.92 5.65 7.22
CA LYS A 94 7.61 6.89 6.83
C LYS A 94 9.11 6.80 6.97
N LEU A 95 9.60 5.94 7.85
CA LEU A 95 11.04 5.77 8.06
C LEU A 95 11.72 5.09 6.87
N PHE A 96 10.97 4.41 6.03
CA PHE A 96 11.50 3.62 4.92
C PHE A 96 11.16 4.19 3.55
N LEU A 97 10.33 5.23 3.49
CA LEU A 97 9.87 5.81 2.22
C LEU A 97 10.42 7.21 2.02
N LYS A 98 10.77 7.52 0.78
CA LYS A 98 11.17 8.89 0.41
C LYS A 98 9.95 9.77 0.21
N GLY A 99 8.83 9.18 -0.23
CA GLY A 99 7.59 9.89 -0.44
C GLY A 99 6.77 10.02 0.84
N GLY A 100 5.57 10.56 0.73
CA GLY A 100 4.68 10.73 1.86
C GLY A 100 3.87 9.49 2.16
N VAL A 101 3.61 9.27 3.44
CA VAL A 101 2.66 8.24 3.87
C VAL A 101 1.59 8.95 4.69
N LYS A 102 0.33 8.72 4.38
CA LYS A 102 -0.77 9.35 5.10
C LYS A 102 -1.85 8.34 5.42
N TYR A 103 -2.32 8.39 6.66
CA TYR A 103 -3.42 7.55 7.13
C TYR A 103 -4.76 8.28 6.96
N PHE A 104 -5.77 7.54 6.50
CA PHE A 104 -7.13 8.05 6.37
C PHE A 104 -8.08 7.10 7.08
N ASP A 105 -9.14 7.64 7.69
CA ASP A 105 -10.20 6.81 8.23
C ASP A 105 -10.99 6.19 7.06
N ASP A 106 -11.64 5.05 7.31
CA ASP A 106 -12.38 4.34 6.25
C ASP A 106 -13.53 5.16 5.66
N SER A 107 -14.04 6.14 6.40
CA SER A 107 -15.05 7.07 5.89
C SER A 107 -14.47 8.09 4.90
N GLN A 108 -13.14 8.15 4.77
CA GLN A 108 -12.44 9.11 3.92
C GLN A 108 -11.79 8.46 2.70
N LEU A 109 -12.33 7.35 2.24
CA LEU A 109 -11.73 6.61 1.11
C LEU A 109 -11.59 7.48 -0.14
N GLU A 110 -12.60 8.28 -0.47
CA GLU A 110 -12.53 9.16 -1.62
C GLU A 110 -11.44 10.22 -1.47
N ASP A 111 -11.28 10.77 -0.26
CA ASP A 111 -10.23 11.74 0.03
C ASP A 111 -8.85 11.09 -0.12
N ALA A 112 -8.72 9.84 0.26
CA ALA A 112 -7.46 9.10 0.12
C ALA A 112 -7.08 8.93 -1.34
N TRP A 113 -8.03 8.56 -2.19
CA TRP A 113 -7.79 8.46 -3.64
C TRP A 113 -7.39 9.81 -4.23
N ALA A 114 -8.10 10.88 -3.86
CA ALA A 114 -7.81 12.22 -4.36
C ALA A 114 -6.39 12.66 -3.96
N TRP A 115 -6.02 12.40 -2.71
CA TRP A 115 -4.68 12.75 -2.23
C TRP A 115 -3.60 11.95 -2.98
N ASP A 116 -3.84 10.66 -3.17
CA ASP A 116 -2.86 9.78 -3.79
C ASP A 116 -2.69 10.07 -5.30
N ARG A 117 -3.71 10.63 -5.94
CA ARG A 117 -3.65 11.01 -7.35
C ARG A 117 -3.12 12.42 -7.60
N LYS A 118 -3.12 13.26 -6.59
CA LYS A 118 -2.74 14.66 -6.75
C LYS A 118 -1.28 14.78 -7.17
N GLY A 119 -1.05 15.27 -8.39
CA GLY A 119 0.30 15.39 -8.93
C GLY A 119 0.85 14.10 -9.51
N ALA A 120 0.03 13.05 -9.62
CA ALA A 120 0.49 11.79 -10.20
C ALA A 120 0.71 11.93 -11.71
N SER A 121 1.73 11.24 -12.22
CA SER A 121 1.95 11.12 -13.65
C SER A 121 1.00 10.09 -14.23
N GLU A 122 0.38 10.38 -15.32
CA GLU A 122 -0.49 9.46 -16.01
C GLU A 122 0.14 8.94 -17.29
#